data_22577ac070a532d928d4e4c53521d6d2
#
_entry.id   22577ac070a532d928d4e4c53521d6d2
#
_cell.length_a   1.000
_cell.length_b   1.000
_cell.length_c   1.000
_cell.angle_alpha   90.00
_cell.angle_beta   90.00
_cell.angle_gamma   90.00
#
_symmetry.space_group_name_H-M   'P 1'
#
loop_
_entity.id
_entity.type
_entity.pdbx_description
1 polymer ?
#
loop_
_entity_poly.entity_id
_entity_poly.type
_entity_poly.pdbx_seq_one_letter_code
_entity_poly.pdbx_strand_id
1 'polypeptide(L)'
;HRVEVERSHELGSVDIRGKNFESKFGLKYYKNGAESAKQQAKSIFEKFQEYKSNGGKESLENYLQKRGYSADKVLSDPLYAGQYRVIPSDQLKAATEWLERRIKEESVKRPEEVRRYQETLDMLRSKVSDNKGNESIELTETEARKLAQLSKEGDVTAEKLNLTTEELIRFKDILRQSCKAGMSAAVITMVLKTSPEILKAIHYLIENGE
;
A
#
# COMPACT_ATOMS: atom_id res chain seq x y z
N HIS A 1 -12.36 5.69 14.82
CA HIS A 1 -11.34 6.30 13.96
C HIS A 1 -11.86 6.32 12.52
N ARG A 2 -11.82 7.46 11.88
CA ARG A 2 -12.30 7.61 10.51
C ARG A 2 -11.08 7.63 9.58
N VAL A 3 -11.02 6.65 8.69
CA VAL A 3 -10.02 6.57 7.63
C VAL A 3 -10.65 7.05 6.34
N GLU A 4 -9.96 7.92 5.63
CA GLU A 4 -10.34 8.31 4.28
C GLU A 4 -9.50 7.55 3.27
N VAL A 5 -10.19 7.04 2.29
CA VAL A 5 -9.61 6.38 1.15
C VAL A 5 -9.56 7.38 0.01
N GLU A 6 -8.38 7.68 -0.47
CA GLU A 6 -8.22 8.56 -1.60
C GLU A 6 -8.33 7.79 -2.91
N ARG A 7 -9.09 8.32 -3.87
CA ARG A 7 -9.33 7.70 -5.17
C ARG A 7 -8.48 8.31 -6.29
N SER A 8 -7.39 8.97 -5.93
CA SER A 8 -6.51 9.56 -6.94
C SER A 8 -5.69 8.46 -7.61
N HIS A 9 -5.67 8.47 -8.94
CA HIS A 9 -4.79 7.64 -9.77
C HIS A 9 -3.52 8.39 -10.18
N GLU A 10 -3.27 9.55 -9.58
CA GLU A 10 -2.08 10.32 -9.86
C GLU A 10 -0.83 9.62 -9.32
N LEU A 11 0.27 9.84 -10.03
CA LEU A 11 1.57 9.29 -9.66
C LEU A 11 2.00 9.81 -8.29
N GLY A 12 2.32 8.91 -7.36
CA GLY A 12 2.70 9.28 -5.99
C GLY A 12 1.52 9.56 -5.05
N SER A 13 0.26 9.38 -5.52
CA SER A 13 -0.91 9.57 -4.67
C SER A 13 -0.91 8.67 -3.44
N VAL A 14 -1.55 9.14 -2.39
CA VAL A 14 -1.78 8.43 -1.13
C VAL A 14 -2.99 7.53 -1.30
N ASP A 15 -2.91 6.28 -0.89
CA ASP A 15 -4.05 5.36 -0.95
C ASP A 15 -4.96 5.49 0.28
N ILE A 16 -4.36 5.79 1.45
CA ILE A 16 -5.09 5.99 2.71
C ILE A 16 -4.57 7.22 3.45
N ARG A 17 -5.50 8.00 3.96
CA ARG A 17 -5.24 9.10 4.88
C ARG A 17 -6.12 8.99 6.12
N GLY A 18 -5.55 9.18 7.29
CA GLY A 18 -6.32 9.28 8.53
C GLY A 18 -6.91 10.66 8.72
N LYS A 19 -8.22 10.76 9.07
CA LYS A 19 -8.84 12.07 9.39
C LYS A 19 -8.28 12.73 10.64
N ASN A 20 -7.81 11.91 11.58
CA ASN A 20 -7.39 12.36 12.90
C ASN A 20 -5.90 12.09 13.18
N PHE A 21 -5.12 11.75 12.16
CA PHE A 21 -3.68 11.53 12.24
C PHE A 21 -3.03 11.86 10.90
N GLU A 22 -1.84 12.41 10.95
CA GLU A 22 -1.14 12.93 9.76
C GLU A 22 -0.52 11.83 8.86
N SER A 23 -0.59 10.57 9.29
CA SER A 23 0.05 9.47 8.57
C SER A 23 -0.62 9.20 7.23
N LYS A 24 0.21 9.04 6.21
CA LYS A 24 -0.17 8.71 4.83
C LYS A 24 0.33 7.31 4.52
N PHE A 25 -0.49 6.49 3.87
CA PHE A 25 -0.13 5.12 3.52
C PHE A 25 -0.32 4.88 2.02
N GLY A 26 0.70 4.33 1.40
CA GLY A 26 0.65 3.76 0.06
C GLY A 26 0.63 2.24 0.13
N LEU A 27 -0.23 1.62 -0.66
CA LEU A 27 -0.43 0.17 -0.70
C LEU A 27 0.07 -0.35 -2.04
N LYS A 28 1.15 -1.12 -2.01
CA LYS A 28 1.77 -1.62 -3.24
C LYS A 28 2.06 -3.11 -3.09
N TYR A 29 1.27 -3.90 -3.77
CA TYR A 29 1.37 -5.35 -3.78
C TYR A 29 1.94 -5.80 -5.12
N TYR A 30 3.17 -6.27 -5.10
CA TYR A 30 3.87 -6.79 -6.26
C TYR A 30 4.13 -8.29 -6.10
N LYS A 31 4.72 -8.90 -7.12
CA LYS A 31 4.93 -10.35 -7.22
C LYS A 31 5.69 -10.96 -6.04
N ASN A 32 6.60 -10.23 -5.42
CA ASN A 32 7.40 -10.67 -4.27
C ASN A 32 7.98 -9.47 -3.52
N GLY A 33 8.57 -9.73 -2.35
CA GLY A 33 9.12 -8.69 -1.47
C GLY A 33 10.20 -7.83 -2.11
N ALA A 34 11.13 -8.43 -2.85
CA ALA A 34 12.18 -7.68 -3.54
C ALA A 34 11.61 -6.73 -4.62
N GLU A 35 10.62 -7.19 -5.39
CA GLU A 35 9.97 -6.33 -6.38
C GLU A 35 9.11 -5.25 -5.71
N SER A 36 8.42 -5.57 -4.62
CA SER A 36 7.69 -4.59 -3.81
C SER A 36 8.62 -3.48 -3.30
N ALA A 37 9.77 -3.85 -2.73
CA ALA A 37 10.78 -2.90 -2.27
C ALA A 37 11.34 -2.03 -3.41
N LYS A 38 11.72 -2.67 -4.52
CA LYS A 38 12.26 -2.01 -5.71
C LYS A 38 11.31 -0.96 -6.27
N GLN A 39 10.05 -1.31 -6.46
CA GLN A 39 9.04 -0.40 -7.02
C GLN A 39 8.74 0.77 -6.09
N GLN A 40 8.80 0.55 -4.78
CA GLN A 40 8.56 1.59 -3.79
C GLN A 40 9.75 2.51 -3.55
N ALA A 41 10.97 2.01 -3.79
CA ALA A 41 12.20 2.78 -3.70
C ALA A 41 12.56 3.51 -5.01
N LYS A 42 11.75 3.39 -6.07
CA LYS A 42 12.02 4.10 -7.33
C LYS A 42 12.11 5.61 -7.10
N SER A 43 13.16 6.21 -7.65
CA SER A 43 13.29 7.66 -7.67
C SER A 43 12.31 8.30 -8.66
N ILE A 44 12.11 9.59 -8.51
CA ILE A 44 11.33 10.40 -9.47
C ILE A 44 11.98 10.32 -10.86
N PHE A 45 13.32 10.28 -10.92
CA PHE A 45 14.07 10.18 -12.18
C PHE A 45 13.84 8.84 -12.88
N GLU A 46 13.88 7.72 -12.15
CA GLU A 46 13.57 6.40 -12.73
C GLU A 46 12.15 6.35 -13.28
N LYS A 47 11.20 6.99 -12.61
CA LYS A 47 9.83 7.13 -13.13
C LYS A 47 9.73 8.00 -14.37
N PHE A 48 10.52 9.06 -14.46
CA PHE A 48 10.62 9.84 -15.68
C PHE A 48 11.21 9.03 -16.83
N GLN A 49 12.22 8.21 -16.59
CA GLN A 49 12.79 7.32 -17.62
C GLN A 49 11.77 6.29 -18.11
N GLU A 50 10.96 5.71 -17.22
CA GLU A 50 9.83 4.85 -17.62
C GLU A 50 8.80 5.60 -18.47
N TYR A 51 8.46 6.83 -18.08
CA TYR A 51 7.58 7.69 -18.88
C TYR A 51 8.14 7.93 -20.28
N LYS A 52 9.43 8.21 -20.41
CA LYS A 52 10.12 8.39 -21.70
C LYS A 52 10.11 7.12 -22.54
N SER A 53 10.40 5.96 -21.94
CA SER A 53 10.38 4.65 -22.61
C SER A 53 9.00 4.28 -23.16
N ASN A 54 7.94 4.75 -22.49
CA ASN A 54 6.55 4.55 -22.91
C ASN A 54 6.05 5.63 -23.91
N GLY A 55 6.96 6.36 -24.54
CA GLY A 55 6.64 7.35 -25.58
C GLY A 55 6.31 8.75 -25.04
N GLY A 56 6.58 9.02 -23.77
CA GLY A 56 6.42 10.33 -23.17
C GLY A 56 7.27 11.40 -23.85
N LYS A 57 6.69 12.57 -24.15
CA LYS A 57 7.34 13.64 -24.93
C LYS A 57 7.87 14.79 -24.08
N GLU A 58 7.47 14.90 -22.81
CA GLU A 58 7.87 16.01 -21.94
C GLU A 58 9.38 16.00 -21.67
N SER A 59 9.95 17.20 -21.49
CA SER A 59 11.29 17.36 -20.91
C SER A 59 11.24 16.98 -19.41
N LEU A 60 12.40 16.69 -18.81
CA LEU A 60 12.47 16.42 -17.36
C LEU A 60 11.93 17.61 -16.56
N GLU A 61 12.33 18.82 -16.91
CA GLU A 61 11.88 20.05 -16.25
C GLU A 61 10.35 20.19 -16.27
N ASN A 62 9.73 20.05 -17.44
CA ASN A 62 8.27 20.11 -17.56
C ASN A 62 7.57 18.97 -16.79
N TYR A 63 8.15 17.77 -16.81
CA TYR A 63 7.64 16.62 -16.06
C TYR A 63 7.63 16.88 -14.56
N LEU A 64 8.71 17.45 -14.02
CA LEU A 64 8.85 17.80 -12.61
C LEU A 64 7.90 18.94 -12.22
N GLN A 65 7.91 20.02 -12.99
CA GLN A 65 7.09 21.21 -12.72
C GLN A 65 5.58 20.88 -12.67
N LYS A 66 5.08 20.13 -13.65
CA LYS A 66 3.66 19.72 -13.69
C LYS A 66 3.22 18.87 -12.50
N ARG A 67 4.14 18.15 -11.87
CA ARG A 67 3.87 17.23 -10.76
C ARG A 67 4.32 17.78 -9.40
N GLY A 68 4.85 19.00 -9.37
CA GLY A 68 5.31 19.64 -8.14
C GLY A 68 6.54 18.99 -7.51
N TYR A 69 7.37 18.31 -8.31
CA TYR A 69 8.60 17.70 -7.82
C TYR A 69 9.78 18.68 -7.89
N SER A 70 10.66 18.61 -6.88
CA SER A 70 11.87 19.40 -6.81
C SER A 70 13.03 18.74 -7.58
N ALA A 71 13.75 19.52 -8.38
CA ALA A 71 14.84 19.00 -9.23
C ALA A 71 16.03 18.48 -8.42
N ASP A 72 16.32 19.08 -7.26
CA ASP A 72 17.38 18.67 -6.35
C ASP A 72 17.14 17.33 -5.67
N LYS A 73 15.90 16.86 -5.63
CA LYS A 73 15.47 15.60 -4.99
C LYS A 73 15.18 14.46 -5.97
N VAL A 74 15.36 14.71 -7.25
CA VAL A 74 14.93 13.80 -8.32
C VAL A 74 15.61 12.41 -8.26
N LEU A 75 16.82 12.33 -7.74
CA LEU A 75 17.56 11.07 -7.54
C LEU A 75 17.48 10.54 -6.10
N SER A 76 17.46 11.44 -5.12
CA SER A 76 17.60 11.10 -3.71
C SER A 76 16.32 10.70 -3.02
N ASP A 77 15.18 11.19 -3.50
CA ASP A 77 13.90 10.91 -2.87
C ASP A 77 13.14 9.84 -3.67
N PRO A 78 12.52 8.88 -2.97
CA PRO A 78 11.62 7.93 -3.62
C PRO A 78 10.32 8.64 -4.03
N LEU A 79 9.65 8.11 -5.06
CA LEU A 79 8.39 8.65 -5.55
C LEU A 79 7.32 8.80 -4.45
N TYR A 80 7.33 7.91 -3.47
CA TYR A 80 6.38 7.89 -2.36
C TYR A 80 6.95 8.47 -1.07
N ALA A 81 7.84 9.45 -1.16
CA ALA A 81 8.44 10.11 0.01
C ALA A 81 7.40 10.59 1.02
N GLY A 82 7.66 10.35 2.31
CA GLY A 82 6.78 10.74 3.41
C GLY A 82 5.52 9.88 3.58
N GLN A 83 5.42 8.74 2.87
CA GLN A 83 4.32 7.79 3.03
C GLN A 83 4.82 6.48 3.65
N TYR A 84 4.07 5.91 4.60
CA TYR A 84 4.25 4.51 4.98
C TYR A 84 3.87 3.60 3.82
N ARG A 85 4.67 2.56 3.61
CA ARG A 85 4.52 1.62 2.50
C ARG A 85 4.09 0.28 3.05
N VAL A 86 2.82 -0.05 2.84
CA VAL A 86 2.27 -1.32 3.33
C VAL A 86 2.38 -2.36 2.24
N ILE A 87 3.01 -3.48 2.60
CA ILE A 87 3.17 -4.67 1.75
C ILE A 87 2.64 -5.91 2.47
N PRO A 88 2.39 -7.02 1.78
CA PRO A 88 2.03 -8.28 2.40
C PRO A 88 3.04 -8.71 3.48
N SER A 89 2.55 -9.30 4.58
CA SER A 89 3.40 -9.70 5.71
C SER A 89 4.46 -10.75 5.35
N ASP A 90 4.11 -11.69 4.47
CA ASP A 90 5.02 -12.71 3.94
C ASP A 90 6.11 -12.15 3.02
N GLN A 91 5.96 -10.92 2.54
CA GLN A 91 6.94 -10.22 1.72
C GLN A 91 7.91 -9.33 2.52
N LEU A 92 7.58 -8.98 3.78
CA LEU A 92 8.29 -7.96 4.54
C LEU A 92 9.77 -8.28 4.72
N LYS A 93 10.10 -9.52 5.10
CA LYS A 93 11.49 -9.97 5.30
C LYS A 93 12.32 -9.82 4.03
N ALA A 94 11.85 -10.35 2.91
CA ALA A 94 12.58 -10.29 1.64
C ALA A 94 12.72 -8.85 1.11
N ALA A 95 11.73 -8.00 1.37
CA ALA A 95 11.78 -6.58 1.03
C ALA A 95 12.83 -5.83 1.86
N THR A 96 12.87 -6.08 3.17
CA THR A 96 13.88 -5.51 4.09
C THR A 96 15.29 -5.92 3.67
N GLU A 97 15.55 -7.22 3.50
CA GLU A 97 16.86 -7.74 3.08
C GLU A 97 17.32 -7.16 1.73
N TRP A 98 16.40 -6.95 0.80
CA TRP A 98 16.71 -6.31 -0.47
C TRP A 98 17.13 -4.85 -0.29
N LEU A 99 16.40 -4.07 0.52
CA LEU A 99 16.71 -2.66 0.79
C LEU A 99 18.04 -2.50 1.51
N GLU A 100 18.31 -3.29 2.54
CA GLU A 100 19.59 -3.26 3.28
C GLU A 100 20.78 -3.57 2.37
N ARG A 101 20.64 -4.57 1.49
CA ARG A 101 21.66 -4.87 0.49
C ARG A 101 21.87 -3.70 -0.47
N ARG A 102 20.80 -3.06 -0.96
CA ARG A 102 20.90 -1.90 -1.84
C ARG A 102 21.57 -0.71 -1.14
N ILE A 103 21.22 -0.42 0.10
CA ILE A 103 21.88 0.63 0.90
C ILE A 103 23.38 0.38 0.96
N LYS A 104 23.82 -0.84 1.27
CA LYS A 104 25.22 -1.20 1.33
C LYS A 104 25.94 -1.06 -0.02
N GLU A 105 25.33 -1.52 -1.09
CA GLU A 105 25.90 -1.43 -2.45
C GLU A 105 26.02 0.02 -2.93
N GLU A 106 24.96 0.80 -2.75
CA GLU A 106 24.91 2.18 -3.23
C GLU A 106 25.70 3.14 -2.38
N SER A 107 25.93 2.87 -1.09
CA SER A 107 26.80 3.69 -0.25
C SER A 107 28.23 3.82 -0.80
N VAL A 108 28.67 2.84 -1.58
CA VAL A 108 29.98 2.85 -2.25
C VAL A 108 29.90 3.41 -3.67
N LYS A 109 28.84 3.07 -4.41
CA LYS A 109 28.73 3.36 -5.85
C LYS A 109 28.05 4.70 -6.14
N ARG A 110 26.96 5.01 -5.43
CA ARG A 110 26.10 6.18 -5.66
C ARG A 110 25.52 6.67 -4.33
N PRO A 111 26.33 7.32 -3.47
CA PRO A 111 25.90 7.72 -2.14
C PRO A 111 24.65 8.60 -2.11
N GLU A 112 24.44 9.40 -3.18
CA GLU A 112 23.28 10.27 -3.35
C GLU A 112 21.95 9.48 -3.47
N GLU A 113 22.01 8.20 -3.87
CA GLU A 113 20.82 7.37 -3.99
C GLU A 113 20.46 6.61 -2.69
N VAL A 114 21.37 6.55 -1.72
CA VAL A 114 21.19 5.79 -0.46
C VAL A 114 19.95 6.27 0.29
N ARG A 115 19.71 7.57 0.31
CA ARG A 115 18.60 8.17 1.04
C ARG A 115 17.25 7.59 0.65
N ARG A 116 16.99 7.34 -0.63
CA ARG A 116 15.71 6.79 -1.11
C ARG A 116 15.46 5.36 -0.62
N TYR A 117 16.52 4.55 -0.53
CA TYR A 117 16.43 3.19 0.01
C TYR A 117 16.25 3.19 1.53
N GLN A 118 16.97 4.06 2.23
CA GLN A 118 16.85 4.21 3.68
C GLN A 118 15.44 4.69 4.06
N GLU A 119 14.95 5.73 3.44
CA GLU A 119 13.60 6.24 3.68
C GLU A 119 12.52 5.19 3.35
N THR A 120 12.72 4.40 2.30
CA THR A 120 11.82 3.30 1.97
C THR A 120 11.83 2.23 3.05
N LEU A 121 12.99 1.86 3.58
CA LEU A 121 13.15 0.89 4.66
C LEU A 121 12.49 1.38 5.95
N ASP A 122 12.74 2.63 6.32
CA ASP A 122 12.19 3.24 7.54
C ASP A 122 10.66 3.32 7.52
N MET A 123 10.08 3.47 6.33
CA MET A 123 8.63 3.59 6.12
C MET A 123 7.93 2.28 5.72
N LEU A 124 8.67 1.17 5.59
CA LEU A 124 8.09 -0.12 5.21
C LEU A 124 7.30 -0.75 6.36
N ARG A 125 6.08 -1.23 6.08
CA ARG A 125 5.19 -1.82 7.07
C ARG A 125 4.40 -2.98 6.47
N SER A 126 3.93 -3.90 7.32
CA SER A 126 2.92 -4.91 6.98
C SER A 126 1.53 -4.56 7.49
N LYS A 127 1.44 -3.50 8.30
CA LYS A 127 0.21 -3.03 8.95
C LYS A 127 0.01 -1.55 8.68
N VAL A 128 -1.24 -1.15 8.78
CA VAL A 128 -1.60 0.26 8.91
C VAL A 128 -1.83 0.54 10.40
N SER A 129 -1.26 1.62 10.91
CA SER A 129 -1.39 2.01 12.32
C SER A 129 -1.79 3.47 12.46
N ASP A 130 -2.44 3.80 13.57
CA ASP A 130 -2.71 5.17 13.97
C ASP A 130 -1.78 5.60 15.12
N ASN A 131 -1.78 6.90 15.44
CA ASN A 131 -0.97 7.46 16.52
C ASN A 131 -1.44 7.04 17.94
N LYS A 132 -2.51 6.23 18.04
CA LYS A 132 -3.10 5.77 19.30
C LYS A 132 -2.87 4.30 19.58
N GLY A 133 -1.98 3.66 18.79
CA GLY A 133 -1.64 2.25 18.95
C GLY A 133 -2.66 1.27 18.37
N ASN A 134 -3.65 1.74 17.60
CA ASN A 134 -4.51 0.83 16.86
C ASN A 134 -3.79 0.40 15.57
N GLU A 135 -3.80 -0.89 15.29
CA GLU A 135 -3.19 -1.48 14.12
C GLU A 135 -4.18 -2.34 13.33
N SER A 136 -3.99 -2.42 12.03
CA SER A 136 -4.69 -3.40 11.20
C SER A 136 -4.15 -4.81 11.48
N ILE A 137 -4.90 -5.83 11.06
CA ILE A 137 -4.32 -7.18 10.95
C ILE A 137 -3.27 -7.19 9.83
N GLU A 138 -2.34 -8.12 9.93
CA GLU A 138 -1.43 -8.44 8.84
C GLU A 138 -2.12 -9.42 7.89
N LEU A 139 -1.87 -9.24 6.60
CA LEU A 139 -2.32 -10.18 5.57
C LEU A 139 -1.13 -10.59 4.71
N THR A 140 -1.05 -11.87 4.41
CA THR A 140 -0.20 -12.39 3.37
C THR A 140 -0.73 -12.00 1.99
N GLU A 141 0.08 -12.14 0.94
CA GLU A 141 -0.37 -11.86 -0.42
C GLU A 141 -1.56 -12.75 -0.82
N THR A 142 -1.50 -14.03 -0.46
CA THR A 142 -2.56 -15.00 -0.75
C THR A 142 -3.88 -14.62 -0.07
N GLU A 143 -3.84 -14.29 1.22
CA GLU A 143 -5.01 -13.84 1.99
C GLU A 143 -5.62 -12.56 1.41
N ALA A 144 -4.76 -11.59 1.07
CA ALA A 144 -5.20 -10.34 0.47
C ALA A 144 -5.88 -10.55 -0.89
N ARG A 145 -5.35 -11.43 -1.74
CA ARG A 145 -5.97 -11.80 -3.02
C ARG A 145 -7.29 -12.53 -2.84
N LYS A 146 -7.35 -13.50 -1.93
CA LYS A 146 -8.56 -14.25 -1.62
C LYS A 146 -9.67 -13.33 -1.12
N LEU A 147 -9.35 -12.41 -0.21
CA LEU A 147 -10.29 -11.43 0.30
C LEU A 147 -10.81 -10.50 -0.82
N ALA A 148 -9.94 -10.05 -1.71
CA ALA A 148 -10.31 -9.24 -2.87
C ALA A 148 -11.20 -10.01 -3.86
N GLN A 149 -10.97 -11.30 -4.05
CA GLN A 149 -11.79 -12.16 -4.91
C GLN A 149 -13.18 -12.36 -4.32
N LEU A 150 -13.29 -12.75 -3.06
CA LEU A 150 -14.54 -12.94 -2.34
C LEU A 150 -15.40 -11.67 -2.34
N SER A 151 -14.77 -10.50 -2.31
CA SER A 151 -15.48 -9.22 -2.38
C SER A 151 -16.13 -8.94 -3.72
N LYS A 152 -15.64 -9.54 -4.82
CA LYS A 152 -16.16 -9.39 -6.17
C LYS A 152 -17.29 -10.37 -6.47
N GLU A 153 -17.19 -11.58 -5.95
CA GLU A 153 -18.08 -12.69 -6.26
C GLU A 153 -19.45 -12.62 -5.56
N GLY A 154 -19.60 -11.78 -4.53
CA GLY A 154 -20.92 -11.43 -3.97
C GLY A 154 -21.65 -12.52 -3.16
N ASP A 155 -21.10 -13.72 -3.05
CA ASP A 155 -21.76 -14.91 -2.51
C ASP A 155 -21.57 -15.10 -0.99
N VAL A 156 -21.32 -13.99 -0.29
CA VAL A 156 -21.10 -14.01 1.16
C VAL A 156 -22.42 -13.75 1.86
N THR A 157 -22.94 -14.73 2.58
CA THR A 157 -24.16 -14.61 3.37
C THR A 157 -23.87 -14.27 4.83
N ALA A 158 -24.84 -13.63 5.51
CA ALA A 158 -24.72 -13.29 6.92
C ALA A 158 -24.46 -14.51 7.81
N GLU A 159 -25.11 -15.64 7.49
CA GLU A 159 -24.97 -16.89 8.22
C GLU A 159 -23.57 -17.48 8.13
N LYS A 160 -22.96 -17.51 6.95
CA LYS A 160 -21.59 -17.99 6.74
C LYS A 160 -20.55 -17.20 7.53
N LEU A 161 -20.80 -15.90 7.76
CA LEU A 161 -19.91 -15.00 8.44
C LEU A 161 -20.24 -14.79 9.91
N ASN A 162 -21.32 -15.38 10.40
CA ASN A 162 -21.85 -15.12 11.73
C ASN A 162 -22.06 -13.60 12.01
N LEU A 163 -22.55 -12.89 11.01
CA LEU A 163 -22.85 -11.46 11.05
C LEU A 163 -24.34 -11.23 11.10
N THR A 164 -24.75 -10.15 11.73
CA THR A 164 -26.09 -9.62 11.56
C THR A 164 -26.30 -9.10 10.13
N THR A 165 -27.55 -8.94 9.70
CA THR A 165 -27.84 -8.40 8.36
C THR A 165 -27.26 -6.98 8.18
N GLU A 166 -27.27 -6.17 9.22
CA GLU A 166 -26.73 -4.81 9.19
C GLU A 166 -25.21 -4.79 9.07
N GLU A 167 -24.54 -5.64 9.82
CA GLU A 167 -23.08 -5.83 9.73
C GLU A 167 -22.66 -6.39 8.37
N LEU A 168 -23.43 -7.31 7.79
CA LEU A 168 -23.18 -7.82 6.44
C LEU A 168 -23.31 -6.74 5.37
N ILE A 169 -24.33 -5.89 5.45
CA ILE A 169 -24.50 -4.75 4.53
C ILE A 169 -23.30 -3.83 4.62
N ARG A 170 -22.90 -3.46 5.84
CA ARG A 170 -21.75 -2.59 6.09
C ARG A 170 -20.45 -3.21 5.59
N PHE A 171 -20.23 -4.50 5.84
CA PHE A 171 -19.11 -5.26 5.32
C PHE A 171 -19.06 -5.25 3.79
N LYS A 172 -20.17 -5.58 3.13
CA LYS A 172 -20.27 -5.59 1.66
C LYS A 172 -20.04 -4.20 1.04
N ASP A 173 -20.52 -3.15 1.66
CA ASP A 173 -20.32 -1.77 1.18
C ASP A 173 -18.85 -1.36 1.28
N ILE A 174 -18.19 -1.68 2.37
CA ILE A 174 -16.76 -1.40 2.57
C ILE A 174 -15.94 -2.20 1.54
N LEU A 175 -16.21 -3.49 1.38
CA LEU A 175 -15.51 -4.33 0.39
C LEU A 175 -15.69 -3.78 -1.03
N ARG A 176 -16.93 -3.43 -1.40
CA ARG A 176 -17.25 -2.88 -2.73
C ARG A 176 -16.54 -1.56 -2.99
N GLN A 177 -16.53 -0.66 -2.01
CA GLN A 177 -15.83 0.62 -2.13
C GLN A 177 -14.32 0.43 -2.25
N SER A 178 -13.74 -0.48 -1.46
CA SER A 178 -12.32 -0.80 -1.47
C SER A 178 -11.90 -1.41 -2.82
N CYS A 179 -12.67 -2.34 -3.34
CA CYS A 179 -12.40 -2.95 -4.65
C CYS A 179 -12.52 -1.96 -5.81
N LYS A 180 -13.51 -1.07 -5.78
CA LYS A 180 -13.66 0.00 -6.80
C LYS A 180 -12.49 0.99 -6.79
N ALA A 181 -11.89 1.22 -5.63
CA ALA A 181 -10.74 2.10 -5.49
C ALA A 181 -9.39 1.41 -5.81
N GLY A 182 -9.40 0.13 -6.18
CA GLY A 182 -8.19 -0.64 -6.46
C GLY A 182 -7.34 -0.93 -5.22
N MET A 183 -7.97 -0.89 -4.05
CA MET A 183 -7.27 -1.06 -2.78
C MET A 183 -7.08 -2.52 -2.41
N SER A 184 -5.95 -2.79 -1.80
CA SER A 184 -5.63 -4.10 -1.25
C SER A 184 -6.45 -4.41 0.01
N ALA A 185 -6.56 -5.71 0.32
CA ALA A 185 -7.28 -6.20 1.48
C ALA A 185 -6.76 -5.65 2.83
N ALA A 186 -5.52 -5.17 2.91
CA ALA A 186 -4.98 -4.54 4.12
C ALA A 186 -5.77 -3.28 4.52
N VAL A 187 -6.23 -2.51 3.53
CA VAL A 187 -7.08 -1.32 3.77
C VAL A 187 -8.46 -1.72 4.26
N ILE A 188 -9.03 -2.74 3.62
CA ILE A 188 -10.32 -3.31 4.01
C ILE A 188 -10.28 -3.66 5.49
N THR A 189 -9.21 -4.33 5.91
CA THR A 189 -9.03 -4.75 7.30
C THR A 189 -8.92 -3.60 8.29
N MET A 190 -8.31 -2.50 7.91
CA MET A 190 -8.20 -1.34 8.81
C MET A 190 -9.53 -0.61 8.98
N VAL A 191 -10.28 -0.46 7.91
CA VAL A 191 -11.63 0.14 7.96
C VAL A 191 -12.59 -0.73 8.77
N LEU A 192 -12.37 -2.05 8.78
CA LEU A 192 -13.19 -3.03 9.48
C LEU A 192 -12.79 -3.26 10.94
N LYS A 193 -11.65 -2.77 11.39
CA LYS A 193 -11.18 -2.95 12.79
C LYS A 193 -12.11 -2.32 13.85
N THR A 194 -13.16 -1.66 13.45
CA THR A 194 -14.16 -1.11 14.36
C THR A 194 -15.18 -2.13 14.87
N SER A 195 -15.20 -3.35 14.31
CA SER A 195 -16.10 -4.43 14.73
C SER A 195 -15.33 -5.75 14.87
N PRO A 196 -15.17 -6.27 16.10
CA PRO A 196 -14.56 -7.59 16.34
C PRO A 196 -15.24 -8.73 15.58
N GLU A 197 -16.55 -8.65 15.36
CA GLU A 197 -17.37 -9.62 14.65
C GLU A 197 -16.97 -9.68 13.18
N ILE A 198 -16.77 -8.52 12.55
CA ILE A 198 -16.31 -8.42 11.17
C ILE A 198 -14.89 -8.98 11.01
N LEU A 199 -14.00 -8.76 11.98
CA LEU A 199 -12.66 -9.36 11.97
C LEU A 199 -12.73 -10.90 12.03
N LYS A 200 -13.57 -11.46 12.90
CA LYS A 200 -13.80 -12.91 12.97
C LYS A 200 -14.33 -13.46 11.63
N ALA A 201 -15.25 -12.73 11.01
CA ALA A 201 -15.79 -13.08 9.71
C ALA A 201 -14.71 -13.09 8.60
N ILE A 202 -13.79 -12.14 8.62
CA ILE A 202 -12.66 -12.10 7.69
C ILE A 202 -11.74 -13.31 7.91
N HIS A 203 -11.37 -13.60 9.15
CA HIS A 203 -10.57 -14.79 9.47
C HIS A 203 -11.26 -16.07 9.03
N TYR A 204 -12.54 -16.20 9.30
CA TYR A 204 -13.33 -17.34 8.85
C TYR A 204 -13.32 -17.52 7.32
N LEU A 205 -13.48 -16.43 6.56
CA LEU A 205 -13.42 -16.45 5.10
C LEU A 205 -12.03 -16.83 4.57
N ILE A 206 -10.97 -16.33 5.22
CA ILE A 206 -9.60 -16.65 4.84
C ILE A 206 -9.32 -18.15 5.06
N GLU A 207 -9.79 -18.71 6.17
CA GLU A 207 -9.55 -20.11 6.54
C GLU A 207 -10.44 -21.09 5.78
N ASN A 208 -11.70 -20.78 5.58
CA ASN A 208 -12.73 -21.72 5.12
C ASN A 208 -13.39 -21.33 3.78
N GLY A 209 -13.10 -20.17 3.24
CA GLY A 209 -13.67 -19.75 1.97
C GLY A 209 -13.00 -20.50 0.81
N GLU A 210 -13.77 -21.32 0.09
CA GLU A 210 -13.40 -21.89 -1.21
C GLU A 210 -13.73 -20.93 -2.34
#